data_62a2115bd10dd7ccf5e3cfdac4e8674f
#
_entry.id   62a2115bd10dd7ccf5e3cfdac4e8674f
#
_cell.length_a   1.000
_cell.length_b   1.000
_cell.length_c   1.000
_cell.angle_alpha   90.00
_cell.angle_beta   90.00
_cell.angle_gamma   90.00
#
_symmetry.space_group_name_H-M   'P 1'
#
loop_
_entity.id
_entity.type
_entity.pdbx_description
1 polymer ?
#
loop_
_entity_poly.entity_id
_entity_poly.type
_entity_poly.pdbx_seq_one_letter_code
_entity_poly.pdbx_strand_id
1 'polypeptide(L)'
;MILISHPLMLSNYFLHLCSTMADQNFIDYVKICCRSGKGGAGSHHYFRDKMNSKGGPDGGDGGRGGHIILKGNRNVWTLINLKYRKHVIAEDGVNGSKNNRTGRSGKDVILEVPLGTVAKSAETGEILFEITQDKQKRILTPGGRGGLGNAHFATAAKQVPKYAQPGEPGLEEWNILELKLLADVGLVGFPNAGKSTLLSSVSAAKPEIADYPFTTIVPNLGLVRHRDNTSFVMADIPGIIEDAHLGKGLGIRFLRHIERSSLLLFLVPSTTEDIGREYHILLNELRLYNPELLDKPRLLAVSKSDLIDDELKSWLMPTLPEDVETIFISAVTNEGLDALKDKIWKYLNEDIPPQDHDFSEEE
;
A
#
# COMPACT_ATOMS: atom_id res chain seq x y z
N MET A 1 40.58 52.49 0.93
CA MET A 1 40.24 51.49 -0.09
C MET A 1 39.32 50.48 0.55
N ILE A 2 38.05 50.66 0.29
CA ILE A 2 36.92 50.03 1.04
C ILE A 2 36.53 48.74 0.35
N LEU A 3 36.64 47.63 1.05
CA LEU A 3 36.09 46.32 0.61
C LEU A 3 34.67 46.19 1.13
N ILE A 4 33.70 46.30 0.22
CA ILE A 4 32.28 46.02 0.49
C ILE A 4 32.08 44.53 0.27
N SER A 5 31.84 43.77 1.33
CA SER A 5 31.46 42.38 1.29
C SER A 5 29.93 42.26 1.10
N HIS A 6 29.50 41.58 0.04
CA HIS A 6 28.09 41.31 -0.28
C HIS A 6 27.46 40.24 0.63
N PRO A 7 26.35 40.54 1.30
CA PRO A 7 25.62 39.55 2.11
C PRO A 7 24.55 38.78 1.33
N LEU A 8 24.53 38.83 -0.01
CA LEU A 8 23.44 38.24 -0.82
C LEU A 8 23.65 36.78 -1.27
N MET A 9 24.82 36.19 -1.04
CA MET A 9 25.09 34.81 -1.43
C MET A 9 24.69 33.75 -0.39
N LEU A 10 24.54 34.10 0.88
CA LEU A 10 24.17 33.17 1.95
C LEU A 10 22.66 32.94 2.06
N SER A 11 21.83 33.86 1.59
CA SER A 11 20.38 33.76 1.61
C SER A 11 19.84 32.73 0.60
N ASN A 12 20.45 32.61 -0.57
CA ASN A 12 20.03 31.66 -1.59
C ASN A 12 20.42 30.21 -1.28
N TYR A 13 21.50 30.00 -0.54
CA TYR A 13 21.87 28.65 -0.08
C TYR A 13 20.96 28.15 1.04
N PHE A 14 20.49 29.02 1.92
CA PHE A 14 19.54 28.65 2.99
C PHE A 14 18.12 28.40 2.45
N LEU A 15 17.69 29.14 1.44
CA LEU A 15 16.41 28.90 0.75
C LEU A 15 16.44 27.62 -0.09
N HIS A 16 17.56 27.24 -0.69
CA HIS A 16 17.70 25.97 -1.40
C HIS A 16 17.79 24.75 -0.45
N LEU A 17 18.36 24.91 0.76
CA LEU A 17 18.38 23.83 1.75
C LEU A 17 17.01 23.66 2.46
N CYS A 18 16.18 24.71 2.51
CA CYS A 18 14.86 24.63 3.11
C CYS A 18 13.80 24.06 2.16
N SER A 19 14.01 24.17 0.83
CA SER A 19 13.09 23.61 -0.16
C SER A 19 13.31 22.10 -0.41
N THR A 20 14.45 21.54 -0.01
CA THR A 20 14.76 20.11 -0.18
C THR A 20 14.35 19.23 0.99
N MET A 21 13.78 19.78 2.06
CA MET A 21 13.34 19.01 3.24
C MET A 21 11.83 18.74 3.29
N ALA A 22 11.03 19.25 2.35
CA ALA A 22 9.57 19.16 2.39
C ALA A 22 8.97 18.01 1.53
N ASP A 23 9.77 17.28 0.74
CA ASP A 23 9.22 16.47 -0.37
C ASP A 23 9.38 14.95 -0.22
N GLN A 24 9.34 14.35 0.96
CA GLN A 24 9.55 12.89 1.06
C GLN A 24 8.65 12.15 2.06
N ASN A 25 7.38 12.48 2.16
CA ASN A 25 6.48 11.76 3.07
C ASN A 25 5.80 10.53 2.46
N PHE A 26 5.75 10.40 1.13
CA PHE A 26 5.20 9.24 0.47
C PHE A 26 6.30 8.36 -0.13
N ILE A 27 6.37 7.09 0.28
CA ILE A 27 7.32 6.10 -0.21
C ILE A 27 6.59 4.85 -0.60
N ASP A 28 6.71 4.50 -1.86
CA ASP A 28 6.13 3.34 -2.52
C ASP A 28 7.11 2.21 -2.78
N TYR A 29 8.40 2.46 -2.62
CA TYR A 29 9.47 1.51 -2.86
C TYR A 29 10.49 1.53 -1.73
N VAL A 30 10.76 0.38 -1.13
CA VAL A 30 11.79 0.22 -0.10
C VAL A 30 12.54 -1.08 -0.32
N LYS A 31 13.87 -1.02 -0.27
CA LYS A 31 14.74 -2.18 -0.21
C LYS A 31 15.19 -2.40 1.23
N ILE A 32 14.87 -3.57 1.81
CA ILE A 32 15.18 -3.94 3.19
C ILE A 32 16.01 -5.23 3.23
N CYS A 33 16.95 -5.30 4.14
CA CYS A 33 17.67 -6.51 4.48
C CYS A 33 16.93 -7.21 5.63
N CYS A 34 16.47 -8.43 5.38
CA CYS A 34 15.72 -9.24 6.31
C CYS A 34 16.60 -10.38 6.81
N ARG A 35 16.93 -10.38 8.11
CA ARG A 35 17.66 -11.46 8.76
C ARG A 35 16.76 -12.16 9.76
N SER A 36 16.35 -13.39 9.44
CA SER A 36 15.57 -14.21 10.35
C SER A 36 16.43 -14.78 11.47
N GLY A 37 15.79 -15.16 12.57
CA GLY A 37 16.48 -15.81 13.68
C GLY A 37 16.95 -17.20 13.30
N LYS A 38 18.11 -17.61 13.80
CA LYS A 38 18.59 -18.99 13.70
C LYS A 38 17.87 -19.88 14.71
N GLY A 39 17.69 -21.16 14.41
CA GLY A 39 17.19 -22.16 15.35
C GLY A 39 18.19 -22.44 16.47
N GLY A 40 17.69 -22.64 17.69
CA GLY A 40 18.49 -23.14 18.79
C GLY A 40 18.98 -24.59 18.55
N ALA A 41 20.12 -24.96 19.05
CA ALA A 41 20.60 -26.35 18.99
C ALA A 41 19.82 -27.24 19.96
N GLY A 42 19.59 -28.50 19.59
CA GLY A 42 19.14 -29.53 20.52
C GLY A 42 20.18 -29.82 21.59
N SER A 43 19.74 -30.29 22.73
CA SER A 43 20.61 -30.66 23.84
C SER A 43 21.02 -32.13 23.75
N HIS A 44 22.27 -32.42 24.10
CA HIS A 44 22.76 -33.79 24.23
C HIS A 44 22.93 -34.22 25.68
N HIS A 45 22.12 -33.63 26.59
CA HIS A 45 22.17 -33.90 28.01
C HIS A 45 21.70 -35.33 28.35
N TYR A 46 22.25 -35.89 29.46
CA TYR A 46 21.84 -37.17 30.00
C TYR A 46 21.36 -36.97 31.43
N PHE A 47 20.25 -37.59 31.75
CA PHE A 47 19.74 -37.63 33.12
C PHE A 47 20.72 -38.35 34.02
N ARG A 48 21.15 -37.75 35.12
CA ARG A 48 21.98 -38.32 36.16
C ARG A 48 21.47 -37.90 37.52
N ASP A 49 21.23 -38.86 38.36
CA ASP A 49 20.84 -38.65 39.76
C ASP A 49 21.69 -39.52 40.67
N LYS A 50 21.70 -39.22 41.99
CA LYS A 50 22.45 -39.99 43.01
C LYS A 50 22.07 -41.49 43.02
N MET A 51 20.83 -41.78 42.70
CA MET A 51 20.28 -43.15 42.65
C MET A 51 20.44 -43.79 41.26
N ASN A 52 20.67 -43.02 40.21
CA ASN A 52 20.73 -43.51 38.85
C ASN A 52 21.88 -42.86 38.08
N SER A 53 23.08 -43.46 38.20
CA SER A 53 24.30 -42.97 37.55
C SER A 53 24.36 -43.21 36.03
N LYS A 54 23.49 -44.10 35.50
CA LYS A 54 23.37 -44.48 34.08
C LYS A 54 22.03 -44.05 33.50
N GLY A 55 21.61 -42.79 33.76
CA GLY A 55 20.38 -42.30 33.22
C GLY A 55 20.35 -42.15 31.68
N GLY A 56 19.16 -42.20 31.11
CA GLY A 56 18.97 -42.10 29.66
C GLY A 56 19.15 -40.68 29.09
N PRO A 57 19.05 -40.52 27.78
CA PRO A 57 19.09 -39.21 27.14
C PRO A 57 17.84 -38.40 27.54
N ASP A 58 18.04 -37.17 27.99
CA ASP A 58 17.01 -36.25 28.42
C ASP A 58 17.17 -34.83 27.86
N GLY A 59 17.97 -34.72 26.82
CA GLY A 59 18.15 -33.43 26.13
C GLY A 59 16.92 -33.01 25.35
N GLY A 60 16.43 -31.80 25.63
CA GLY A 60 15.30 -31.19 24.93
C GLY A 60 15.71 -30.56 23.60
N ASP A 61 14.72 -30.19 22.81
CA ASP A 61 14.86 -29.58 21.49
C ASP A 61 15.28 -28.12 21.59
N GLY A 62 15.90 -27.59 20.57
CA GLY A 62 16.11 -26.15 20.38
C GLY A 62 14.81 -25.44 20.00
N GLY A 63 14.70 -24.17 20.38
CA GLY A 63 13.59 -23.32 19.94
C GLY A 63 13.75 -22.90 18.49
N ARG A 64 12.65 -22.63 17.81
CA ARG A 64 12.64 -22.05 16.46
C ARG A 64 13.17 -20.61 16.49
N GLY A 65 13.90 -20.18 15.47
CA GLY A 65 14.23 -18.77 15.22
C GLY A 65 12.99 -17.95 14.85
N GLY A 66 13.00 -16.66 15.15
CA GLY A 66 11.92 -15.73 14.82
C GLY A 66 11.77 -15.55 13.30
N HIS A 67 10.54 -15.45 12.84
CA HIS A 67 10.20 -15.10 11.45
C HIS A 67 10.15 -13.58 11.27
N ILE A 68 10.31 -13.12 10.02
CA ILE A 68 9.94 -11.78 9.59
C ILE A 68 8.65 -11.90 8.80
N ILE A 69 7.60 -11.19 9.26
CA ILE A 69 6.23 -11.32 8.79
C ILE A 69 5.76 -9.96 8.29
N LEU A 70 5.21 -9.89 7.09
CA LEU A 70 4.44 -8.74 6.62
C LEU A 70 3.00 -8.88 7.08
N LYS A 71 2.43 -7.79 7.59
CA LYS A 71 1.03 -7.70 8.00
C LYS A 71 0.37 -6.52 7.31
N GLY A 72 -0.69 -6.77 6.55
CA GLY A 72 -1.52 -5.74 5.95
C GLY A 72 -2.19 -4.88 7.01
N ASN A 73 -2.14 -3.56 6.83
CA ASN A 73 -2.82 -2.60 7.68
C ASN A 73 -3.42 -1.49 6.80
N ARG A 74 -4.76 -1.42 6.77
CA ARG A 74 -5.51 -0.41 5.99
C ARG A 74 -5.22 1.03 6.42
N ASN A 75 -4.79 1.25 7.66
CA ASN A 75 -4.48 2.59 8.17
C ASN A 75 -3.06 3.07 7.82
N VAL A 76 -2.26 2.21 7.21
CA VAL A 76 -0.92 2.55 6.71
C VAL A 76 -1.04 2.74 5.20
N TRP A 77 -0.60 3.90 4.68
CA TRP A 77 -0.73 4.28 3.27
C TRP A 77 0.62 4.46 2.55
N THR A 78 1.74 4.33 3.26
CA THR A 78 3.09 4.49 2.71
C THR A 78 4.07 3.55 3.39
N LEU A 79 5.16 3.23 2.71
CA LEU A 79 6.27 2.42 3.25
C LEU A 79 7.31 3.26 4.02
N ILE A 80 7.01 4.52 4.37
CA ILE A 80 7.95 5.47 5.00
C ILE A 80 8.58 4.90 6.28
N ASN A 81 7.81 4.18 7.09
CA ASN A 81 8.29 3.58 8.33
C ASN A 81 9.43 2.58 8.09
N LEU A 82 9.49 1.98 6.89
CA LEU A 82 10.50 1.00 6.51
C LEU A 82 11.72 1.65 5.82
N LYS A 83 11.59 2.87 5.29
CA LYS A 83 12.73 3.63 4.72
C LYS A 83 13.88 3.77 5.70
N TYR A 84 13.54 4.07 6.95
CA TYR A 84 14.53 4.27 8.02
C TYR A 84 14.93 2.98 8.72
N ARG A 85 14.24 1.87 8.47
CA ARG A 85 14.49 0.55 9.06
C ARG A 85 15.01 -0.43 8.01
N LYS A 86 16.15 -0.10 7.41
CA LYS A 86 16.75 -0.89 6.33
C LYS A 86 17.18 -2.31 6.73
N HIS A 87 17.46 -2.54 8.01
CA HIS A 87 17.84 -3.85 8.54
C HIS A 87 16.80 -4.30 9.55
N VAL A 88 16.18 -5.43 9.27
CA VAL A 88 15.18 -6.07 10.11
C VAL A 88 15.75 -7.39 10.59
N ILE A 89 15.92 -7.54 11.90
CA ILE A 89 16.53 -8.70 12.52
C ILE A 89 15.55 -9.32 13.50
N ALA A 90 15.26 -10.62 13.34
CA ALA A 90 14.45 -11.39 14.26
C ALA A 90 15.29 -12.11 15.32
N GLU A 91 14.68 -12.48 16.44
CA GLU A 91 15.35 -13.09 17.58
C GLU A 91 15.72 -14.58 17.29
N ASP A 92 16.90 -15.00 17.73
CA ASP A 92 17.32 -16.39 17.61
C ASP A 92 16.51 -17.30 18.58
N GLY A 93 16.35 -18.56 18.21
CA GLY A 93 15.83 -19.61 19.10
C GLY A 93 16.85 -19.98 20.17
N VAL A 94 16.34 -20.23 21.37
CA VAL A 94 17.16 -20.66 22.50
C VAL A 94 17.46 -22.16 22.39
N ASN A 95 18.68 -22.55 22.77
CA ASN A 95 19.06 -23.96 22.76
C ASN A 95 18.22 -24.80 23.73
N GLY A 96 18.05 -26.06 23.39
CA GLY A 96 17.41 -27.05 24.26
C GLY A 96 18.17 -27.23 25.57
N SER A 97 17.50 -27.70 26.60
CA SER A 97 18.08 -27.88 27.95
C SER A 97 17.88 -29.30 28.43
N LYS A 98 18.26 -29.56 29.70
CA LYS A 98 18.05 -30.82 30.40
C LYS A 98 16.56 -31.07 30.71
N ASN A 99 16.26 -32.30 31.08
CA ASN A 99 14.89 -32.74 31.45
C ASN A 99 13.87 -32.53 30.31
N ASN A 100 14.28 -32.83 29.07
CA ASN A 100 13.46 -32.66 27.85
C ASN A 100 12.85 -31.24 27.67
N ARG A 101 13.48 -30.23 28.25
CA ARG A 101 12.99 -28.85 28.13
C ARG A 101 13.38 -28.27 26.78
N THR A 102 12.38 -27.99 25.99
CA THR A 102 12.53 -27.29 24.70
C THR A 102 12.97 -25.84 24.92
N GLY A 103 13.91 -25.38 24.14
CA GLY A 103 14.32 -23.97 24.12
C GLY A 103 13.18 -23.04 23.69
N ARG A 104 13.15 -21.83 24.22
CA ARG A 104 12.16 -20.81 23.81
C ARG A 104 12.36 -20.46 22.34
N SER A 105 11.26 -20.36 21.58
CA SER A 105 11.29 -19.83 20.21
C SER A 105 11.63 -18.35 20.22
N GLY A 106 12.42 -17.92 19.23
CA GLY A 106 12.69 -16.50 18.97
C GLY A 106 11.41 -15.74 18.64
N LYS A 107 11.35 -14.48 19.02
CA LYS A 107 10.21 -13.61 18.72
C LYS A 107 10.19 -13.27 17.24
N ASP A 108 8.99 -13.36 16.65
CA ASP A 108 8.71 -12.93 15.28
C ASP A 108 8.72 -11.39 15.20
N VAL A 109 9.21 -10.85 14.09
CA VAL A 109 9.12 -9.42 13.78
C VAL A 109 8.00 -9.21 12.79
N ILE A 110 7.01 -8.40 13.18
CA ILE A 110 5.88 -8.05 12.32
C ILE A 110 6.14 -6.65 11.76
N LEU A 111 6.11 -6.54 10.43
CA LEU A 111 6.19 -5.29 9.68
C LEU A 111 4.80 -4.97 9.14
N GLU A 112 4.23 -3.85 9.56
CA GLU A 112 2.96 -3.39 9.04
C GLU A 112 3.19 -2.64 7.73
N VAL A 113 2.45 -3.04 6.70
CA VAL A 113 2.55 -2.51 5.34
C VAL A 113 1.16 -2.15 4.80
N PRO A 114 1.06 -1.18 3.87
CA PRO A 114 -0.19 -0.86 3.19
C PRO A 114 -0.74 -2.08 2.42
N LEU A 115 -2.04 -2.04 2.15
CA LEU A 115 -2.65 -2.98 1.20
C LEU A 115 -2.11 -2.73 -0.20
N GLY A 116 -2.01 -3.78 -1.03
CA GLY A 116 -1.38 -3.71 -2.34
C GLY A 116 0.15 -3.69 -2.32
N THR A 117 0.78 -3.97 -1.17
CA THR A 117 2.24 -4.13 -1.10
C THR A 117 2.66 -5.46 -1.70
N VAL A 118 3.52 -5.41 -2.70
CA VAL A 118 4.17 -6.56 -3.34
C VAL A 118 5.57 -6.74 -2.77
N ALA A 119 5.85 -7.94 -2.29
CA ALA A 119 7.19 -8.35 -1.87
C ALA A 119 7.90 -9.06 -3.04
N LYS A 120 9.12 -8.62 -3.34
CA LYS A 120 9.97 -9.19 -4.39
C LYS A 120 11.32 -9.55 -3.81
N SER A 121 11.96 -10.61 -4.32
CA SER A 121 13.37 -10.87 -4.06
C SER A 121 14.22 -9.81 -4.75
N ALA A 122 15.17 -9.21 -4.03
CA ALA A 122 16.07 -8.24 -4.63
C ALA A 122 17.17 -8.87 -5.50
N GLU A 123 17.37 -10.18 -5.39
CA GLU A 123 18.37 -10.92 -6.14
C GLU A 123 17.82 -11.41 -7.48
N THR A 124 16.61 -12.02 -7.47
CA THR A 124 15.99 -12.60 -8.67
C THR A 124 14.98 -11.67 -9.33
N GLY A 125 14.46 -10.66 -8.62
CA GLY A 125 13.36 -9.82 -9.06
C GLY A 125 12.00 -10.51 -9.06
N GLU A 126 11.93 -11.77 -8.62
CA GLU A 126 10.68 -12.54 -8.58
C GLU A 126 9.72 -12.01 -7.52
N ILE A 127 8.43 -12.01 -7.84
CA ILE A 127 7.36 -11.68 -6.90
C ILE A 127 7.18 -12.86 -5.94
N LEU A 128 7.39 -12.62 -4.65
CA LEU A 128 7.19 -13.62 -3.61
C LEU A 128 5.70 -13.75 -3.27
N PHE A 129 5.05 -12.63 -3.01
CA PHE A 129 3.61 -12.53 -2.72
C PHE A 129 3.16 -11.07 -2.68
N GLU A 130 1.85 -10.89 -2.62
CA GLU A 130 1.16 -9.60 -2.45
C GLU A 130 0.29 -9.61 -1.19
N ILE A 131 0.18 -8.46 -0.52
CA ILE A 131 -0.69 -8.22 0.63
C ILE A 131 -1.92 -7.45 0.14
N THR A 132 -3.06 -8.12 0.02
CA THR A 132 -4.30 -7.55 -0.54
C THR A 132 -5.37 -7.29 0.50
N GLN A 133 -5.32 -7.96 1.67
CA GLN A 133 -6.36 -7.89 2.69
C GLN A 133 -5.84 -7.28 4.00
N ASP A 134 -6.75 -6.58 4.71
CA ASP A 134 -6.43 -6.09 6.06
C ASP A 134 -6.15 -7.24 7.02
N LYS A 135 -5.15 -7.04 7.90
CA LYS A 135 -4.67 -8.05 8.86
C LYS A 135 -4.10 -9.34 8.24
N GLN A 136 -4.04 -9.45 6.92
CA GLN A 136 -3.37 -10.58 6.26
C GLN A 136 -1.92 -10.64 6.70
N LYS A 137 -1.46 -11.85 7.06
CA LYS A 137 -0.07 -12.10 7.45
C LYS A 137 0.59 -13.04 6.46
N ARG A 138 1.78 -12.68 5.99
CA ARG A 138 2.63 -13.53 5.16
C ARG A 138 4.06 -13.51 5.69
N ILE A 139 4.69 -14.69 5.73
CA ILE A 139 6.08 -14.82 6.13
C ILE A 139 6.95 -14.35 4.95
N LEU A 140 7.76 -13.30 5.19
CA LEU A 140 8.72 -12.80 4.21
C LEU A 140 10.02 -13.60 4.27
N THR A 141 10.58 -13.78 5.48
CA THR A 141 11.79 -14.56 5.69
C THR A 141 11.58 -15.54 6.85
N PRO A 142 11.56 -16.86 6.59
CA PRO A 142 11.32 -17.86 7.62
C PRO A 142 12.53 -18.00 8.57
N GLY A 143 12.27 -18.16 9.86
CA GLY A 143 13.30 -18.49 10.86
C GLY A 143 13.75 -19.95 10.77
N GLY A 144 15.00 -20.20 11.14
CA GLY A 144 15.57 -21.54 11.17
C GLY A 144 14.85 -22.46 12.16
N ARG A 145 14.74 -23.72 11.85
CA ARG A 145 14.14 -24.71 12.74
C ARG A 145 15.07 -25.02 13.90
N GLY A 146 14.50 -25.27 15.09
CA GLY A 146 15.26 -25.79 16.23
C GLY A 146 15.76 -27.20 15.97
N GLY A 147 16.97 -27.49 16.44
CA GLY A 147 17.53 -28.81 16.36
C GLY A 147 16.90 -29.77 17.37
N LEU A 148 16.77 -31.04 17.01
CA LEU A 148 16.22 -32.08 17.89
C LEU A 148 17.22 -32.48 18.97
N GLY A 149 16.75 -32.68 20.19
CA GLY A 149 17.53 -33.20 21.32
C GLY A 149 17.86 -34.67 21.17
N ASN A 150 18.85 -35.13 21.96
CA ASN A 150 19.30 -36.51 21.89
C ASN A 150 18.21 -37.55 22.26
N ALA A 151 17.17 -37.13 23.01
CA ALA A 151 16.07 -38.01 23.37
C ALA A 151 15.28 -38.52 22.12
N HIS A 152 15.22 -37.73 21.06
CA HIS A 152 14.58 -38.13 19.80
C HIS A 152 15.32 -39.20 19.02
N PHE A 153 16.62 -39.33 19.25
CA PHE A 153 17.50 -40.29 18.53
C PHE A 153 17.69 -41.61 19.30
N ALA A 154 17.01 -41.74 20.46
CA ALA A 154 17.03 -42.97 21.22
C ALA A 154 16.19 -44.05 20.53
N THR A 155 16.81 -45.19 20.21
CA THR A 155 16.17 -46.38 19.63
C THR A 155 16.49 -47.60 20.42
N ALA A 156 15.79 -48.73 20.22
CA ALA A 156 16.06 -50.00 20.89
C ALA A 156 17.51 -50.49 20.68
N ALA A 157 18.05 -50.23 19.47
CA ALA A 157 19.44 -50.55 19.11
C ALA A 157 20.47 -49.54 19.64
N LYS A 158 20.08 -48.26 19.80
CA LYS A 158 20.95 -47.16 20.25
C LYS A 158 20.27 -46.40 21.38
N GLN A 159 20.33 -46.96 22.58
CA GLN A 159 19.64 -46.41 23.75
C GLN A 159 20.28 -45.11 24.28
N VAL A 160 21.52 -44.82 23.96
CA VAL A 160 22.28 -43.67 24.48
C VAL A 160 22.93 -42.92 23.32
N PRO A 161 22.20 -42.14 22.52
CA PRO A 161 22.78 -41.34 21.43
C PRO A 161 23.59 -40.18 22.02
N LYS A 162 24.85 -40.04 21.57
CA LYS A 162 25.80 -39.02 22.05
C LYS A 162 25.76 -37.73 21.23
N TYR A 163 24.72 -37.52 20.43
CA TYR A 163 24.58 -36.36 19.56
C TYR A 163 23.17 -35.77 19.65
N ALA A 164 23.08 -34.51 19.35
CA ALA A 164 21.86 -33.78 19.13
C ALA A 164 21.99 -33.02 17.79
N GLN A 165 20.89 -32.61 17.24
CA GLN A 165 20.88 -31.88 15.98
C GLN A 165 21.20 -30.40 16.23
N PRO A 166 22.09 -29.74 15.44
CA PRO A 166 22.23 -28.31 15.47
C PRO A 166 20.95 -27.65 14.97
N GLY A 167 20.69 -26.43 15.43
CA GLY A 167 19.63 -25.62 14.85
C GLY A 167 19.95 -25.18 13.41
N GLU A 168 18.96 -25.04 12.59
CA GLU A 168 19.12 -24.50 11.24
C GLU A 168 19.56 -23.03 11.28
N PRO A 169 20.42 -22.57 10.35
CA PRO A 169 20.81 -21.18 10.27
C PRO A 169 19.58 -20.31 9.92
N GLY A 170 19.60 -19.06 10.35
CA GLY A 170 18.67 -18.05 9.86
C GLY A 170 19.04 -17.66 8.42
N LEU A 171 18.05 -17.16 7.69
CA LEU A 171 18.23 -16.63 6.34
C LEU A 171 18.49 -15.12 6.41
N GLU A 172 19.38 -14.64 5.56
CA GLU A 172 19.61 -13.22 5.36
C GLU A 172 19.42 -12.89 3.89
N GLU A 173 18.38 -12.10 3.58
CA GLU A 173 17.95 -11.83 2.22
C GLU A 173 17.61 -10.36 2.06
N TRP A 174 17.91 -9.81 0.88
CA TRP A 174 17.44 -8.50 0.48
C TRP A 174 16.09 -8.64 -0.22
N ASN A 175 15.10 -7.95 0.30
CA ASN A 175 13.76 -7.92 -0.24
C ASN A 175 13.40 -6.49 -0.65
N ILE A 176 12.65 -6.40 -1.74
CA ILE A 176 12.05 -5.16 -2.24
C ILE A 176 10.58 -5.20 -1.88
N LEU A 177 10.11 -4.16 -1.23
CA LEU A 177 8.70 -3.92 -1.00
C LEU A 177 8.27 -2.77 -1.91
N GLU A 178 7.30 -3.03 -2.75
CA GLU A 178 6.75 -2.08 -3.73
C GLU A 178 5.24 -1.97 -3.53
N LEU A 179 4.75 -0.76 -3.44
CA LEU A 179 3.32 -0.51 -3.33
C LEU A 179 2.70 -0.47 -4.73
N LYS A 180 1.80 -1.40 -5.00
CA LYS A 180 1.15 -1.56 -6.32
C LYS A 180 -0.09 -0.68 -6.46
N LEU A 181 -0.79 -0.44 -5.34
CA LEU A 181 -1.92 0.49 -5.27
C LEU A 181 -1.41 1.91 -5.09
N LEU A 182 -1.77 2.79 -6.01
CA LEU A 182 -1.40 4.21 -5.96
C LEU A 182 -2.43 5.04 -5.19
N ALA A 183 -3.71 4.70 -5.32
CA ALA A 183 -4.80 5.39 -4.66
C ALA A 183 -6.02 4.47 -4.53
N ASP A 184 -6.85 4.72 -3.51
CA ASP A 184 -8.14 4.05 -3.37
C ASP A 184 -9.14 4.63 -4.37
N VAL A 185 -9.04 5.95 -4.64
CA VAL A 185 -9.92 6.70 -5.53
C VAL A 185 -9.13 7.42 -6.61
N GLY A 186 -9.41 7.14 -7.88
CA GLY A 186 -8.88 7.85 -9.03
C GLY A 186 -9.84 8.95 -9.50
N LEU A 187 -9.36 10.20 -9.58
CA LEU A 187 -10.13 11.32 -10.14
C LEU A 187 -10.07 11.31 -11.66
N VAL A 188 -11.22 11.29 -12.30
CA VAL A 188 -11.40 11.32 -13.77
C VAL A 188 -12.18 12.57 -14.15
N GLY A 189 -11.72 13.35 -15.10
CA GLY A 189 -12.45 14.55 -15.54
C GLY A 189 -11.64 15.45 -16.45
N PHE A 190 -12.33 16.31 -17.17
CA PHE A 190 -11.72 17.28 -18.11
C PHE A 190 -10.76 18.26 -17.42
N PRO A 191 -9.83 18.89 -18.16
CA PRO A 191 -9.09 20.03 -17.65
C PRO A 191 -10.08 21.06 -17.05
N ASN A 192 -9.69 21.69 -15.94
CA ASN A 192 -10.52 22.67 -15.23
C ASN A 192 -11.86 22.17 -14.64
N ALA A 193 -12.12 20.85 -14.63
CA ALA A 193 -13.28 20.27 -13.92
C ALA A 193 -13.21 20.44 -12.40
N GLY A 194 -12.09 20.93 -11.85
CA GLY A 194 -11.92 21.17 -10.42
C GLY A 194 -11.26 20.02 -9.64
N LYS A 195 -10.60 19.05 -10.32
CA LYS A 195 -9.96 17.89 -9.69
C LYS A 195 -8.95 18.28 -8.61
N SER A 196 -7.96 19.09 -8.96
CA SER A 196 -6.90 19.52 -8.03
C SER A 196 -7.42 20.41 -6.90
N THR A 197 -8.48 21.21 -7.19
CA THR A 197 -9.17 22.02 -6.18
C THR A 197 -9.92 21.12 -5.19
N LEU A 198 -10.65 20.13 -5.68
CA LEU A 198 -11.32 19.14 -4.83
C LEU A 198 -10.30 18.40 -3.95
N LEU A 199 -9.22 17.89 -4.56
CA LEU A 199 -8.19 17.19 -3.83
C LEU A 199 -7.60 18.05 -2.70
N SER A 200 -7.34 19.34 -2.98
CA SER A 200 -6.80 20.27 -1.99
C SER A 200 -7.78 20.58 -0.86
N SER A 201 -9.10 20.61 -1.14
CA SER A 201 -10.12 20.92 -0.14
C SER A 201 -10.45 19.72 0.77
N VAL A 202 -10.39 18.48 0.25
CA VAL A 202 -10.71 17.28 1.05
C VAL A 202 -9.48 16.65 1.71
N SER A 203 -8.27 17.00 1.28
CA SER A 203 -7.03 16.45 1.82
C SER A 203 -6.73 16.98 3.22
N ALA A 204 -6.35 16.09 4.13
CA ALA A 204 -5.96 16.42 5.52
C ALA A 204 -4.58 17.10 5.61
N ALA A 205 -3.76 16.97 4.58
CA ALA A 205 -2.46 17.63 4.40
C ALA A 205 -2.41 18.22 2.99
N LYS A 206 -1.47 19.13 2.72
CA LYS A 206 -1.26 19.59 1.34
C LYS A 206 -1.02 18.36 0.45
N PRO A 207 -1.71 18.27 -0.73
CA PRO A 207 -1.49 17.18 -1.65
C PRO A 207 0.01 17.07 -1.97
N GLU A 208 0.54 15.87 -1.89
CA GLU A 208 1.95 15.61 -2.15
C GLU A 208 2.12 15.22 -3.62
N ILE A 209 3.10 15.82 -4.24
CA ILE A 209 3.54 15.47 -5.58
C ILE A 209 4.44 14.26 -5.43
N ALA A 210 3.99 13.10 -5.88
CA ALA A 210 4.78 11.87 -5.81
C ALA A 210 5.59 11.69 -7.09
N ASP A 211 6.90 11.86 -6.99
CA ASP A 211 7.84 11.66 -8.11
C ASP A 211 8.14 10.17 -8.28
N TYR A 212 7.43 9.54 -9.19
CA TYR A 212 7.65 8.13 -9.51
C TYR A 212 8.64 7.99 -10.65
N PRO A 213 9.72 7.19 -10.51
CA PRO A 213 10.75 7.05 -11.54
C PRO A 213 10.25 6.44 -12.85
N PHE A 214 9.00 5.94 -12.87
CA PHE A 214 8.34 5.35 -14.04
C PHE A 214 7.18 6.20 -14.59
N THR A 215 6.93 7.39 -14.03
CA THR A 215 5.87 8.31 -14.50
C THR A 215 6.45 9.52 -15.18
N THR A 216 5.94 9.85 -16.35
CA THR A 216 6.28 11.10 -17.07
C THR A 216 5.44 12.28 -16.52
N ILE A 217 4.32 11.98 -15.88
CA ILE A 217 3.42 12.94 -15.26
C ILE A 217 3.27 12.50 -13.80
N VAL A 218 3.54 13.43 -12.91
CA VAL A 218 3.53 13.20 -11.47
C VAL A 218 2.10 13.34 -10.95
N PRO A 219 1.49 12.27 -10.38
CA PRO A 219 0.16 12.37 -9.81
C PRO A 219 0.19 13.18 -8.51
N ASN A 220 -0.86 13.96 -8.27
CA ASN A 220 -1.08 14.59 -6.98
C ASN A 220 -1.86 13.62 -6.09
N LEU A 221 -1.29 13.21 -4.98
CA LEU A 221 -1.93 12.35 -4.01
C LEU A 221 -2.43 13.15 -2.82
N GLY A 222 -3.65 12.89 -2.37
CA GLY A 222 -4.24 13.48 -1.18
C GLY A 222 -4.75 12.41 -0.23
N LEU A 223 -4.34 12.51 1.04
CA LEU A 223 -4.89 11.70 2.11
C LEU A 223 -6.19 12.35 2.61
N VAL A 224 -7.31 11.70 2.34
CA VAL A 224 -8.64 12.16 2.75
C VAL A 224 -9.01 11.49 4.07
N ARG A 225 -9.24 12.30 5.11
CA ARG A 225 -9.78 11.79 6.38
C ARG A 225 -11.28 11.65 6.29
N HIS A 226 -11.75 10.50 6.73
CA HIS A 226 -13.15 10.20 6.95
C HIS A 226 -13.42 10.13 8.47
N ARG A 227 -14.68 9.87 8.89
CA ARG A 227 -15.05 9.76 10.30
C ARG A 227 -14.24 8.66 11.01
N ASP A 228 -14.12 8.74 12.35
CA ASP A 228 -13.56 7.70 13.23
C ASP A 228 -12.11 7.28 12.93
N ASN A 229 -11.23 8.24 12.63
CA ASN A 229 -9.83 7.99 12.30
C ASN A 229 -9.60 7.07 11.08
N THR A 230 -10.58 6.94 10.23
CA THR A 230 -10.42 6.26 8.93
C THR A 230 -9.93 7.24 7.88
N SER A 231 -9.22 6.74 6.87
CA SER A 231 -8.69 7.53 5.78
C SER A 231 -8.57 6.72 4.50
N PHE A 232 -8.61 7.39 3.36
CA PHE A 232 -8.35 6.79 2.06
C PHE A 232 -7.51 7.74 1.21
N VAL A 233 -6.82 7.20 0.22
CA VAL A 233 -5.96 7.96 -0.68
C VAL A 233 -6.71 8.28 -1.97
N MET A 234 -6.73 9.56 -2.34
CA MET A 234 -7.31 10.04 -3.59
C MET A 234 -6.19 10.56 -4.50
N ALA A 235 -6.19 10.17 -5.76
CA ALA A 235 -5.22 10.62 -6.74
C ALA A 235 -5.87 11.56 -7.77
N ASP A 236 -5.34 12.76 -7.91
CA ASP A 236 -5.57 13.59 -9.08
C ASP A 236 -4.53 13.24 -10.13
N ILE A 237 -5.00 12.76 -11.23
CA ILE A 237 -4.18 12.31 -12.30
C ILE A 237 -4.36 13.31 -13.46
N PRO A 238 -3.42 14.27 -13.65
CA PRO A 238 -3.51 15.25 -14.72
C PRO A 238 -3.34 14.57 -16.09
N GLY A 239 -4.10 14.99 -17.10
CA GLY A 239 -3.87 14.63 -18.51
C GLY A 239 -4.69 13.45 -19.06
N ILE A 240 -5.82 13.07 -18.44
CA ILE A 240 -6.87 12.37 -19.17
C ILE A 240 -7.50 13.41 -20.08
N ILE A 241 -7.58 13.16 -21.36
CA ILE A 241 -8.30 13.93 -22.35
C ILE A 241 -7.38 14.85 -23.18
N GLU A 242 -7.41 14.58 -24.33
CA GLU A 242 -7.06 15.04 -25.65
C GLU A 242 -6.09 14.03 -26.27
N ASP A 243 -6.64 13.17 -27.16
CA ASP A 243 -5.91 12.23 -28.02
C ASP A 243 -5.11 11.11 -27.30
N ALA A 244 -5.51 10.67 -26.12
CA ALA A 244 -4.87 9.54 -25.44
C ALA A 244 -4.92 8.26 -26.27
N HIS A 245 -5.99 8.06 -27.04
CA HIS A 245 -6.18 6.93 -27.96
C HIS A 245 -5.37 7.04 -29.27
N LEU A 246 -4.92 8.25 -29.65
CA LEU A 246 -4.16 8.47 -30.89
C LEU A 246 -2.65 8.18 -30.78
N GLY A 247 -2.21 7.53 -29.69
CA GLY A 247 -0.85 7.01 -29.58
C GLY A 247 0.26 8.05 -29.41
N LYS A 248 -0.04 9.29 -29.08
CA LYS A 248 0.96 10.30 -28.74
C LYS A 248 1.55 10.09 -27.35
N GLY A 249 2.09 8.92 -27.10
CA GLY A 249 3.13 8.59 -26.13
C GLY A 249 2.91 8.86 -24.64
N LEU A 250 2.03 9.76 -24.23
CA LEU A 250 1.83 10.19 -22.85
C LEU A 250 0.67 9.45 -22.14
N GLY A 251 -0.34 8.99 -22.90
CA GLY A 251 -1.56 8.38 -22.35
C GLY A 251 -1.37 7.00 -21.71
N ILE A 252 -0.59 6.10 -22.33
CA ILE A 252 -0.52 4.69 -21.95
C ILE A 252 0.13 4.45 -20.57
N ARG A 253 1.16 5.20 -20.22
CA ARG A 253 1.81 5.08 -18.90
C ARG A 253 0.95 5.63 -17.78
N PHE A 254 0.17 6.61 -18.08
CA PHE A 254 -0.72 7.35 -17.21
C PHE A 254 -1.93 6.51 -16.75
N LEU A 255 -2.55 5.79 -17.67
CA LEU A 255 -3.74 4.99 -17.42
C LEU A 255 -3.45 3.75 -16.56
N ARG A 256 -2.18 3.32 -16.45
CA ARG A 256 -1.76 2.31 -15.46
C ARG A 256 -2.02 2.73 -14.01
N HIS A 257 -2.13 4.02 -13.73
CA HIS A 257 -2.41 4.50 -12.38
C HIS A 257 -3.89 4.38 -12.04
N ILE A 258 -4.77 4.61 -13.02
CA ILE A 258 -6.21 4.38 -12.88
C ILE A 258 -6.53 2.90 -12.73
N GLU A 259 -5.80 2.02 -13.45
CA GLU A 259 -5.91 0.58 -13.29
C GLU A 259 -5.69 0.11 -11.85
N ARG A 260 -4.96 0.89 -11.06
CA ARG A 260 -4.61 0.58 -9.68
C ARG A 260 -5.54 1.21 -8.63
N SER A 261 -6.52 2.01 -9.03
CA SER A 261 -7.54 2.56 -8.13
C SER A 261 -8.68 1.57 -7.92
N SER A 262 -9.26 1.57 -6.72
CA SER A 262 -10.40 0.70 -6.39
C SER A 262 -11.73 1.29 -6.82
N LEU A 263 -11.83 2.63 -6.88
CA LEU A 263 -13.02 3.41 -7.24
C LEU A 263 -12.63 4.51 -8.22
N LEU A 264 -13.50 4.80 -9.19
CA LEU A 264 -13.36 5.93 -10.10
C LEU A 264 -14.36 7.03 -9.72
N LEU A 265 -13.85 8.26 -9.49
CA LEU A 265 -14.67 9.44 -9.25
C LEU A 265 -14.60 10.34 -10.47
N PHE A 266 -15.67 10.36 -11.24
CA PHE A 266 -15.82 11.27 -12.37
C PHE A 266 -16.20 12.67 -11.90
N LEU A 267 -15.51 13.67 -12.42
CA LEU A 267 -15.77 15.08 -12.13
C LEU A 267 -16.20 15.80 -13.41
N VAL A 268 -17.45 16.30 -13.39
CA VAL A 268 -18.02 17.14 -14.46
C VAL A 268 -18.44 18.46 -13.85
N PRO A 269 -18.05 19.61 -14.42
CA PRO A 269 -18.44 20.91 -13.87
C PRO A 269 -19.92 21.21 -14.15
N SER A 270 -20.60 21.83 -13.20
CA SER A 270 -22.01 22.25 -13.33
C SER A 270 -22.25 23.31 -14.41
N THR A 271 -21.19 23.93 -14.91
CA THR A 271 -21.23 24.94 -15.98
C THR A 271 -21.38 24.33 -17.38
N THR A 272 -21.43 23.01 -17.48
CA THR A 272 -21.61 22.26 -18.74
C THR A 272 -23.09 22.22 -19.13
N GLU A 273 -23.37 22.28 -20.42
CA GLU A 273 -24.73 22.22 -20.94
C GLU A 273 -25.37 20.83 -20.79
N ASP A 274 -24.56 19.76 -20.88
CA ASP A 274 -25.02 18.37 -20.82
C ASP A 274 -24.00 17.52 -20.04
N ILE A 275 -24.34 17.24 -18.79
CA ILE A 275 -23.51 16.47 -17.87
C ILE A 275 -23.37 15.01 -18.33
N GLY A 276 -24.48 14.42 -18.80
CA GLY A 276 -24.49 13.04 -19.27
C GLY A 276 -23.58 12.85 -20.47
N ARG A 277 -23.63 13.77 -21.42
CA ARG A 277 -22.76 13.72 -22.61
C ARG A 277 -21.28 13.79 -22.23
N GLU A 278 -20.88 14.70 -21.35
CA GLU A 278 -19.48 14.77 -20.90
C GLU A 278 -19.05 13.50 -20.16
N TYR A 279 -19.91 12.98 -19.29
CA TYR A 279 -19.65 11.73 -18.61
C TYR A 279 -19.41 10.56 -19.59
N HIS A 280 -20.27 10.42 -20.61
CA HIS A 280 -20.13 9.37 -21.62
C HIS A 280 -18.88 9.53 -22.48
N ILE A 281 -18.45 10.76 -22.79
CA ILE A 281 -17.18 10.99 -23.48
C ILE A 281 -16.02 10.48 -22.62
N LEU A 282 -15.98 10.82 -21.31
CA LEU A 282 -14.96 10.34 -20.39
C LEU A 282 -14.97 8.81 -20.26
N LEU A 283 -16.13 8.21 -20.19
CA LEU A 283 -16.32 6.78 -20.10
C LEU A 283 -15.80 6.07 -21.36
N ASN A 284 -16.09 6.61 -22.54
CA ASN A 284 -15.64 6.08 -23.81
C ASN A 284 -14.10 6.17 -23.97
N GLU A 285 -13.50 7.27 -23.51
CA GLU A 285 -12.03 7.39 -23.47
C GLU A 285 -11.38 6.30 -22.59
N LEU A 286 -11.96 6.01 -21.41
CA LEU A 286 -11.50 4.93 -20.56
C LEU A 286 -11.68 3.56 -21.23
N ARG A 287 -12.82 3.34 -21.92
CA ARG A 287 -13.10 2.10 -22.66
C ARG A 287 -12.08 1.85 -23.77
N LEU A 288 -11.77 2.88 -24.56
CA LEU A 288 -10.79 2.78 -25.64
C LEU A 288 -9.38 2.46 -25.12
N TYR A 289 -9.10 2.85 -23.91
CA TYR A 289 -7.82 2.57 -23.29
C TYR A 289 -7.75 1.16 -22.69
N ASN A 290 -8.62 0.83 -21.76
CA ASN A 290 -8.71 -0.48 -21.11
C ASN A 290 -10.17 -0.79 -20.72
N PRO A 291 -10.85 -1.68 -21.40
CA PRO A 291 -12.23 -2.06 -21.09
C PRO A 291 -12.44 -2.55 -19.66
N GLU A 292 -11.43 -3.15 -19.02
CA GLU A 292 -11.49 -3.64 -17.62
C GLU A 292 -11.74 -2.50 -16.59
N LEU A 293 -11.47 -1.25 -16.98
CA LEU A 293 -11.76 -0.10 -16.11
C LEU A 293 -13.27 0.16 -15.96
N LEU A 294 -14.06 -0.32 -16.89
CA LEU A 294 -15.52 -0.19 -16.84
C LEU A 294 -16.14 -1.11 -15.79
N ASP A 295 -15.46 -2.17 -15.39
CA ASP A 295 -15.91 -3.10 -14.35
C ASP A 295 -15.73 -2.53 -12.93
N LYS A 296 -15.05 -1.38 -12.80
CA LYS A 296 -14.83 -0.76 -11.51
C LYS A 296 -16.05 0.04 -11.05
N PRO A 297 -16.30 0.05 -9.72
CA PRO A 297 -17.30 0.93 -9.15
C PRO A 297 -16.95 2.39 -9.46
N ARG A 298 -17.98 3.19 -9.72
CA ARG A 298 -17.83 4.59 -10.11
C ARG A 298 -18.89 5.48 -9.47
N LEU A 299 -18.50 6.73 -9.29
CA LEU A 299 -19.35 7.81 -8.81
C LEU A 299 -19.19 9.01 -9.74
N LEU A 300 -20.26 9.78 -9.90
CA LEU A 300 -20.25 11.06 -10.62
C LEU A 300 -20.40 12.20 -9.63
N ALA A 301 -19.43 13.11 -9.61
CA ALA A 301 -19.51 14.34 -8.85
C ALA A 301 -19.67 15.54 -9.80
N VAL A 302 -20.77 16.27 -9.67
CA VAL A 302 -20.99 17.52 -10.37
C VAL A 302 -20.36 18.63 -9.55
N SER A 303 -19.23 19.13 -10.03
CA SER A 303 -18.43 20.15 -9.34
C SER A 303 -18.93 21.56 -9.60
N LYS A 304 -18.43 22.54 -8.79
CA LYS A 304 -18.79 23.96 -8.88
C LYS A 304 -20.29 24.22 -8.71
N SER A 305 -20.95 23.48 -7.80
CA SER A 305 -22.38 23.65 -7.53
C SER A 305 -22.73 25.02 -6.96
N ASP A 306 -21.73 25.76 -6.47
CA ASP A 306 -21.84 27.16 -6.01
C ASP A 306 -22.11 28.16 -7.13
N LEU A 307 -21.94 27.77 -8.39
CA LEU A 307 -22.18 28.63 -9.56
C LEU A 307 -23.58 28.49 -10.15
N ILE A 308 -24.37 27.56 -9.61
CA ILE A 308 -25.75 27.29 -10.13
C ILE A 308 -26.79 27.50 -9.05
N ASP A 309 -27.91 28.11 -9.43
CA ASP A 309 -29.08 28.28 -8.60
C ASP A 309 -29.97 27.02 -8.63
N ASP A 310 -30.94 26.93 -7.73
CA ASP A 310 -31.86 25.78 -7.65
C ASP A 310 -32.69 25.57 -8.93
N GLU A 311 -32.96 26.64 -9.68
CA GLU A 311 -33.63 26.55 -10.98
C GLU A 311 -32.75 25.85 -12.02
N LEU A 312 -31.45 26.19 -12.09
CA LEU A 312 -30.49 25.56 -12.96
C LEU A 312 -30.20 24.10 -12.54
N LYS A 313 -30.18 23.82 -11.22
CA LYS A 313 -30.09 22.43 -10.75
C LYS A 313 -31.25 21.60 -11.28
N SER A 314 -32.48 22.12 -11.20
CA SER A 314 -33.67 21.43 -11.71
C SER A 314 -33.61 21.19 -13.22
N TRP A 315 -33.01 22.11 -13.96
CA TRP A 315 -32.82 21.99 -15.41
C TRP A 315 -31.72 20.95 -15.78
N LEU A 316 -30.69 20.81 -14.96
CA LEU A 316 -29.61 19.84 -15.16
C LEU A 316 -29.98 18.41 -14.75
N MET A 317 -30.95 18.23 -13.84
CA MET A 317 -31.37 16.91 -13.37
C MET A 317 -31.74 15.93 -14.49
N PRO A 318 -32.46 16.30 -15.56
CA PRO A 318 -32.78 15.40 -16.67
C PRO A 318 -31.56 14.99 -17.52
N THR A 319 -30.44 15.74 -17.46
CA THR A 319 -29.19 15.42 -18.20
C THR A 319 -28.28 14.48 -17.44
N LEU A 320 -28.62 14.14 -16.20
CA LEU A 320 -27.82 13.23 -15.37
C LEU A 320 -27.96 11.80 -15.90
N PRO A 321 -26.85 11.04 -15.98
CA PRO A 321 -26.92 9.64 -16.36
C PRO A 321 -27.61 8.82 -15.25
N GLU A 322 -28.44 7.86 -15.64
CA GLU A 322 -29.18 6.99 -14.73
C GLU A 322 -28.33 5.81 -14.21
N ASP A 323 -27.27 5.49 -14.92
CA ASP A 323 -26.38 4.33 -14.68
C ASP A 323 -25.31 4.58 -13.60
N VAL A 324 -25.21 5.80 -13.05
CA VAL A 324 -24.23 6.17 -12.04
C VAL A 324 -24.82 7.05 -10.94
N GLU A 325 -24.43 6.76 -9.71
CA GLU A 325 -24.83 7.59 -8.58
C GLU A 325 -24.16 8.96 -8.65
N THR A 326 -25.00 10.04 -8.68
CA THR A 326 -24.53 11.42 -8.86
C THR A 326 -24.63 12.21 -7.55
N ILE A 327 -23.67 13.11 -7.33
CA ILE A 327 -23.64 14.04 -6.19
C ILE A 327 -23.17 15.43 -6.65
N PHE A 328 -23.84 16.49 -6.17
CA PHE A 328 -23.42 17.87 -6.39
C PHE A 328 -22.46 18.31 -5.29
N ILE A 329 -21.35 18.93 -5.68
CA ILE A 329 -20.29 19.36 -4.76
C ILE A 329 -19.76 20.74 -5.12
N SER A 330 -19.34 21.49 -4.09
CA SER A 330 -18.51 22.66 -4.24
C SER A 330 -17.25 22.54 -3.39
N ALA A 331 -16.10 22.54 -4.03
CA ALA A 331 -14.81 22.54 -3.34
C ALA A 331 -14.48 23.90 -2.68
N VAL A 332 -15.16 24.97 -3.09
CA VAL A 332 -14.97 26.34 -2.56
C VAL A 332 -15.81 26.57 -1.31
N THR A 333 -17.09 26.18 -1.35
CA THR A 333 -18.03 26.35 -0.21
C THR A 333 -18.00 25.15 0.75
N ASN A 334 -17.33 24.05 0.39
CA ASN A 334 -17.33 22.75 1.06
C ASN A 334 -18.71 22.04 1.07
N GLU A 335 -19.66 22.52 0.27
CA GLU A 335 -20.99 21.91 0.14
C GLU A 335 -20.88 20.52 -0.50
N GLY A 336 -21.58 19.53 0.05
CA GLY A 336 -21.62 18.16 -0.45
C GLY A 336 -20.37 17.33 -0.22
N LEU A 337 -19.25 17.90 0.29
CA LEU A 337 -17.98 17.17 0.44
C LEU A 337 -18.05 16.05 1.49
N ASP A 338 -18.76 16.25 2.60
CA ASP A 338 -18.88 15.20 3.62
C ASP A 338 -19.76 14.06 3.13
N ALA A 339 -20.84 14.37 2.41
CA ALA A 339 -21.66 13.34 1.77
C ALA A 339 -20.89 12.58 0.69
N LEU A 340 -20.02 13.24 -0.07
CA LEU A 340 -19.11 12.59 -1.02
C LEU A 340 -18.17 11.62 -0.32
N LYS A 341 -17.52 12.03 0.79
CA LYS A 341 -16.63 11.18 1.57
C LYS A 341 -17.35 9.94 2.13
N ASP A 342 -18.58 10.12 2.64
CA ASP A 342 -19.41 9.02 3.15
C ASP A 342 -19.75 8.01 2.03
N LYS A 343 -20.13 8.48 0.84
CA LYS A 343 -20.39 7.62 -0.31
C LYS A 343 -19.14 6.89 -0.79
N ILE A 344 -18.03 7.60 -0.95
CA ILE A 344 -16.74 6.98 -1.32
C ILE A 344 -16.39 5.89 -0.33
N TRP A 345 -16.48 6.16 0.97
CA TRP A 345 -16.18 5.19 2.01
C TRP A 345 -17.07 3.95 1.94
N LYS A 346 -18.35 4.15 1.64
CA LYS A 346 -19.31 3.07 1.41
C LYS A 346 -18.85 2.17 0.25
N TYR A 347 -18.55 2.75 -0.91
CA TYR A 347 -18.09 2.00 -2.09
C TYR A 347 -16.76 1.26 -1.89
N LEU A 348 -15.88 1.80 -1.06
CA LEU A 348 -14.60 1.15 -0.75
C LEU A 348 -14.71 -0.02 0.23
N ASN A 349 -15.80 -0.14 0.99
CA ASN A 349 -15.94 -1.12 2.06
C ASN A 349 -17.08 -2.12 1.87
N GLU A 350 -18.00 -1.85 0.95
CA GLU A 350 -19.08 -2.76 0.57
C GLU A 350 -18.71 -3.46 -0.75
N ASP A 351 -19.00 -4.76 -0.86
CA ASP A 351 -18.93 -5.48 -2.14
C ASP A 351 -20.14 -5.03 -2.98
N ILE A 352 -20.01 -3.90 -3.67
CA ILE A 352 -21.03 -3.40 -4.58
C ILE A 352 -20.79 -4.09 -5.92
N PRO A 353 -21.81 -4.81 -6.47
CA PRO A 353 -21.67 -5.45 -7.77
C PRO A 353 -21.37 -4.40 -8.85
N PRO A 354 -20.63 -4.80 -9.91
CA PRO A 354 -20.38 -3.91 -11.05
C PRO A 354 -21.71 -3.42 -11.63
N GLN A 355 -21.74 -2.15 -12.01
CA GLN A 355 -22.94 -1.53 -12.60
C GLN A 355 -23.12 -2.07 -14.02
N ASP A 356 -24.28 -2.70 -14.29
CA ASP A 356 -24.61 -3.23 -15.60
C ASP A 356 -24.69 -2.09 -16.64
N HIS A 357 -24.01 -2.25 -17.76
CA HIS A 357 -24.06 -1.36 -18.90
C HIS A 357 -24.89 -1.97 -19.99
N ASP A 358 -26.09 -1.47 -20.18
CA ASP A 358 -26.86 -1.68 -21.40
C ASP A 358 -26.32 -0.71 -22.48
N PHE A 359 -25.26 -1.13 -23.15
CA PHE A 359 -24.90 -0.52 -24.42
C PHE A 359 -25.84 -1.08 -25.50
N SER A 360 -27.05 -0.55 -25.60
CA SER A 360 -27.82 -0.72 -26.81
C SER A 360 -27.01 -0.12 -27.95
N GLU A 361 -26.54 -0.98 -28.83
CA GLU A 361 -25.92 -0.63 -30.10
C GLU A 361 -26.90 0.26 -30.88
N GLU A 362 -26.70 1.57 -30.84
CA GLU A 362 -27.24 2.46 -31.86
C GLU A 362 -26.27 2.39 -33.05
N GLU A 363 -26.74 1.68 -34.08
CA GLU A 363 -26.17 1.66 -35.43
C GLU A 363 -26.20 3.06 -36.09
#